data_742a0b14e13490f9434b4ae60f20205e
#
_entry.id   742a0b14e13490f9434b4ae60f20205e
#
_cell.length_a   1.000
_cell.length_b   1.000
_cell.length_c   1.000
_cell.angle_alpha   90.00
_cell.angle_beta   90.00
_cell.angle_gamma   90.00
#
_symmetry.space_group_name_H-M   'P 1'
#
loop_
_entity.id
_entity.type
_entity.pdbx_description
1 polymer ?
#
loop_
_entity_poly.entity_id
_entity_poly.type
_entity_poly.pdbx_seq_one_letter_code
_entity_poly.pdbx_strand_id
1 'polypeptide(L)'
;MSGTYPLSVTGNEIKKLGYSLYIRISSDQMKCHCSYIPTDKGSMMTREEFTTYLNQYNVNEGIDLQAVEQFVTKATAGIQQVDILVASGTPPVPGGDERLEVVARADDTDITNEDGTVNMYRVQTFINVNKDDEIGMIVPAGEGTPGSNILGRQLPPVPGKPLKIKVGRNILRDDDGKLIASITGRFVQTPYEISVEDEYIVLGDVNFRVGIIDFKGVVDVRGEILDHFNVKASKGVKVFGNVGACEIITDGNVTFCGMDGRNTGRIVSGGNIYANYLHDVTIECAGDIVVSVEIHNCTIKALGKVVVDKGAILGGSCIALGGIESKIIGSKSSSIPTILHAGTSYFDLHEIVRIMAEIERVQRRSYTSVSLAEITELRKEIAALSDRVAAIRNKEYPNKNPKINVKEMMYEKTHITIGASTEDVTEQISGSNSIIENTITGGFRYVPFTSLFVKAADIEQSIISELEQVSLNCRHQP
;
A
#
# COMPACT_ATOMS: atom_id res chain seq x y z
N MET A 1 1.95 -8.40 86.34
CA MET A 1 1.69 -6.94 86.23
C MET A 1 1.71 -6.60 84.73
N SER A 2 0.54 -6.62 84.12
CA SER A 2 0.40 -6.24 82.70
C SER A 2 0.05 -4.74 82.66
N GLY A 3 1.03 -3.95 82.29
CA GLY A 3 0.84 -2.51 82.05
C GLY A 3 0.02 -2.28 80.78
N THR A 4 -1.21 -1.95 80.94
CA THR A 4 -2.06 -1.36 79.91
C THR A 4 -1.61 0.04 79.66
N TYR A 5 -0.89 0.27 78.58
CA TYR A 5 -0.65 1.60 78.06
C TYR A 5 -1.99 2.24 77.68
N PRO A 6 -2.32 3.44 78.18
CA PRO A 6 -3.54 4.12 77.77
C PRO A 6 -3.43 4.44 76.28
N LEU A 7 -4.31 3.86 75.45
CA LEU A 7 -4.48 4.24 74.05
C LEU A 7 -4.69 5.75 74.01
N SER A 8 -3.75 6.50 73.40
CA SER A 8 -3.84 7.96 73.23
C SER A 8 -4.99 8.26 72.27
N VAL A 9 -6.13 8.62 72.82
CA VAL A 9 -7.31 9.02 72.07
C VAL A 9 -7.07 10.46 71.58
N THR A 10 -7.01 10.62 70.25
CA THR A 10 -6.83 11.94 69.62
C THR A 10 -8.14 12.42 69.01
N GLY A 11 -8.50 13.66 69.17
CA GLY A 11 -9.72 14.30 68.63
C GLY A 11 -10.26 15.41 69.52
N ASN A 12 -11.34 16.05 69.05
CA ASN A 12 -12.08 17.00 69.91
C ASN A 12 -12.85 16.26 70.98
N GLU A 13 -12.54 16.54 72.23
CA GLU A 13 -13.14 15.86 73.39
C GLU A 13 -14.44 16.58 73.81
N ILE A 14 -15.52 15.81 73.97
CA ILE A 14 -16.80 16.20 74.55
C ILE A 14 -16.94 15.45 75.89
N LYS A 15 -16.85 16.13 77.01
CA LYS A 15 -17.00 15.57 78.29
C LYS A 15 -18.42 15.78 78.86
N LYS A 16 -19.07 14.70 79.24
CA LYS A 16 -20.33 14.68 79.96
C LYS A 16 -20.23 13.84 81.27
N LEU A 17 -21.18 14.04 82.11
CA LEU A 17 -21.29 13.21 83.27
C LEU A 17 -21.74 11.82 82.86
N GLY A 18 -20.83 10.83 82.82
CA GLY A 18 -21.08 9.46 82.36
C GLY A 18 -20.20 9.01 81.23
N TYR A 19 -19.66 9.88 80.40
CA TYR A 19 -18.78 9.52 79.29
C TYR A 19 -17.92 10.66 78.78
N SER A 20 -16.84 10.27 78.06
CA SER A 20 -16.08 11.18 77.18
C SER A 20 -16.22 10.63 75.73
N LEU A 21 -16.62 11.55 74.84
CA LEU A 21 -16.70 11.26 73.40
C LEU A 21 -15.60 12.06 72.66
N TYR A 22 -14.81 11.41 71.84
CA TYR A 22 -13.80 12.03 71.00
C TYR A 22 -14.24 11.90 69.54
N ILE A 23 -14.31 13.04 68.82
CA ILE A 23 -14.61 13.10 67.41
C ILE A 23 -13.34 13.61 66.67
N ARG A 24 -12.81 12.71 65.81
CA ARG A 24 -11.62 13.01 65.01
C ARG A 24 -11.99 13.05 63.53
N ILE A 25 -11.85 14.21 62.95
CA ILE A 25 -11.98 14.38 61.50
C ILE A 25 -10.56 14.36 60.92
N SER A 26 -10.36 13.58 59.84
CA SER A 26 -9.08 13.52 59.14
C SER A 26 -8.72 14.89 58.54
N SER A 27 -7.44 15.17 58.33
CA SER A 27 -6.96 16.46 57.80
C SER A 27 -7.47 16.79 56.44
N ASP A 28 -7.77 15.76 55.61
CA ASP A 28 -8.38 15.84 54.28
C ASP A 28 -9.91 15.92 54.33
N GLN A 29 -10.51 15.90 55.55
CA GLN A 29 -11.95 15.91 55.76
C GLN A 29 -12.70 14.74 55.08
N MET A 30 -12.01 13.64 54.80
CA MET A 30 -12.60 12.47 54.14
C MET A 30 -13.12 11.41 55.10
N LYS A 31 -12.69 11.44 56.38
CA LYS A 31 -13.07 10.42 57.38
C LYS A 31 -13.38 11.03 58.70
N CYS A 32 -14.40 10.51 59.35
CA CYS A 32 -14.72 10.82 60.74
C CYS A 32 -14.61 9.58 61.60
N HIS A 33 -13.76 9.60 62.61
CA HIS A 33 -13.62 8.54 63.58
C HIS A 33 -14.09 9.01 64.93
N CYS A 34 -14.82 8.14 65.65
CA CYS A 34 -15.31 8.43 67.00
C CYS A 34 -14.74 7.44 67.99
N SER A 35 -14.44 7.94 69.20
CA SER A 35 -14.06 7.11 70.36
C SER A 35 -14.94 7.44 71.54
N TYR A 36 -15.46 6.43 72.20
CA TYR A 36 -16.32 6.53 73.35
C TYR A 36 -15.65 5.88 74.59
N ILE A 37 -15.53 6.64 75.70
CA ILE A 37 -14.96 6.16 76.94
C ILE A 37 -16.00 6.39 78.05
N PRO A 38 -16.60 5.33 78.60
CA PRO A 38 -17.54 5.46 79.77
C PRO A 38 -16.83 5.90 81.03
N THR A 39 -17.55 6.62 81.87
CA THR A 39 -17.09 6.97 83.21
C THR A 39 -18.02 6.40 84.31
N ASP A 40 -17.53 6.16 85.54
CA ASP A 40 -18.22 5.39 86.54
C ASP A 40 -19.53 6.02 87.10
N LYS A 41 -19.87 7.25 86.70
CA LYS A 41 -21.10 7.94 87.12
C LYS A 41 -21.69 8.78 86.01
N GLY A 42 -23.01 8.56 85.72
CA GLY A 42 -23.77 9.42 84.83
C GLY A 42 -24.63 8.66 83.82
N SER A 43 -25.31 9.33 82.90
CA SER A 43 -26.15 8.80 81.87
C SER A 43 -25.33 8.35 80.68
N MET A 44 -25.74 7.23 80.05
CA MET A 44 -25.14 6.73 78.82
C MET A 44 -25.54 7.61 77.62
N MET A 45 -24.74 7.58 76.58
CA MET A 45 -24.97 8.38 75.35
C MET A 45 -26.19 7.82 74.57
N THR A 46 -27.06 8.72 74.11
CA THR A 46 -28.20 8.38 73.27
C THR A 46 -27.91 8.62 71.80
N ARG A 47 -28.73 8.02 70.91
CA ARG A 47 -28.61 8.21 69.43
C ARG A 47 -28.82 9.67 69.04
N GLU A 48 -29.78 10.34 69.62
CA GLU A 48 -30.10 11.73 69.36
C GLU A 48 -28.95 12.67 69.72
N GLU A 49 -28.35 12.43 70.90
CA GLU A 49 -27.16 13.16 71.34
C GLU A 49 -25.98 12.96 70.35
N PHE A 50 -25.71 11.72 69.92
CA PHE A 50 -24.64 11.43 69.02
C PHE A 50 -24.84 12.12 67.67
N THR A 51 -26.06 12.06 67.10
CA THR A 51 -26.42 12.75 65.84
C THR A 51 -26.26 14.27 65.99
N THR A 52 -26.65 14.85 67.14
CA THR A 52 -26.46 16.29 67.44
C THR A 52 -24.98 16.65 67.42
N TYR A 53 -24.10 15.81 67.97
CA TYR A 53 -22.67 16.05 67.97
C TYR A 53 -22.08 15.97 66.55
N LEU A 54 -22.47 14.98 65.75
CA LEU A 54 -22.03 14.91 64.33
C LEU A 54 -22.42 16.22 63.59
N ASN A 55 -23.65 16.66 63.78
CA ASN A 55 -24.11 17.93 63.19
C ASN A 55 -23.35 19.18 63.66
N GLN A 56 -22.98 19.25 64.99
CA GLN A 56 -22.16 20.32 65.50
C GLN A 56 -20.77 20.40 64.87
N TYR A 57 -20.23 19.26 64.43
CA TYR A 57 -18.97 19.19 63.70
C TYR A 57 -19.16 19.22 62.17
N ASN A 58 -20.40 19.56 61.74
CA ASN A 58 -20.79 19.64 60.31
C ASN A 58 -20.56 18.35 59.53
N VAL A 59 -20.58 17.19 60.20
CA VAL A 59 -20.50 15.87 59.49
C VAL A 59 -21.88 15.56 58.96
N ASN A 60 -22.12 15.87 57.66
CA ASN A 60 -23.43 15.86 57.02
C ASN A 60 -23.53 14.81 55.90
N GLU A 61 -22.40 14.37 55.36
CA GLU A 61 -22.35 13.41 54.24
C GLU A 61 -21.51 12.19 54.58
N GLY A 62 -21.80 11.09 53.85
CA GLY A 62 -21.04 9.85 53.96
C GLY A 62 -21.16 9.13 55.32
N ILE A 63 -22.21 9.44 56.10
CA ILE A 63 -22.45 8.78 57.37
C ILE A 63 -22.85 7.33 57.15
N ASP A 64 -22.07 6.41 57.72
CA ASP A 64 -22.41 5.02 57.77
C ASP A 64 -23.42 4.72 58.86
N LEU A 65 -24.70 4.62 58.49
CA LEU A 65 -25.80 4.41 59.42
C LEU A 65 -25.65 3.07 60.22
N GLN A 66 -25.06 2.05 59.66
CA GLN A 66 -24.82 0.79 60.38
C GLN A 66 -23.70 0.96 61.42
N ALA A 67 -22.61 1.59 61.02
CA ALA A 67 -21.50 1.88 61.94
C ALA A 67 -21.98 2.77 63.11
N VAL A 68 -22.77 3.80 62.79
CA VAL A 68 -23.37 4.71 63.79
C VAL A 68 -24.28 3.92 64.75
N GLU A 69 -25.17 3.05 64.24
CA GLU A 69 -26.09 2.25 65.06
C GLU A 69 -25.33 1.29 65.98
N GLN A 70 -24.32 0.60 65.45
CA GLN A 70 -23.47 -0.28 66.26
C GLN A 70 -22.67 0.50 67.31
N PHE A 71 -22.15 1.69 66.93
CA PHE A 71 -21.42 2.57 67.84
C PHE A 71 -22.30 3.04 68.99
N VAL A 72 -23.50 3.51 68.69
CA VAL A 72 -24.47 3.96 69.70
C VAL A 72 -24.93 2.82 70.57
N THR A 73 -25.28 1.68 70.01
CA THR A 73 -25.71 0.49 70.78
C THR A 73 -24.65 0.06 71.80
N LYS A 74 -23.39 0.00 71.42
CA LYS A 74 -22.29 -0.34 72.33
C LYS A 74 -22.04 0.76 73.36
N ALA A 75 -22.16 2.03 72.94
CA ALA A 75 -22.02 3.19 73.87
C ALA A 75 -23.14 3.19 74.92
N THR A 76 -24.39 2.91 74.54
CA THR A 76 -25.52 2.75 75.48
C THR A 76 -25.33 1.58 76.44
N ALA A 77 -24.65 0.52 76.00
CA ALA A 77 -24.25 -0.60 76.84
C ALA A 77 -23.04 -0.32 77.75
N GLY A 78 -22.47 0.90 77.71
CA GLY A 78 -21.30 1.26 78.49
C GLY A 78 -19.98 0.65 78.00
N ILE A 79 -19.93 0.17 76.75
CA ILE A 79 -18.76 -0.51 76.20
C ILE A 79 -17.84 0.57 75.58
N GLN A 80 -16.58 0.58 76.02
CA GLN A 80 -15.55 1.47 75.42
C GLN A 80 -15.31 1.11 73.95
N GLN A 81 -15.20 2.13 73.16
CA GLN A 81 -14.88 2.03 71.69
C GLN A 81 -13.81 3.05 71.35
N VAL A 82 -12.87 2.64 70.49
CA VAL A 82 -11.76 3.51 70.09
C VAL A 82 -11.64 3.48 68.58
N ASP A 83 -11.55 4.70 67.99
CA ASP A 83 -11.23 4.94 66.60
C ASP A 83 -12.17 4.24 65.57
N ILE A 84 -13.48 4.30 65.86
CA ILE A 84 -14.51 3.72 65.00
C ILE A 84 -14.82 4.70 63.87
N LEU A 85 -14.71 4.26 62.59
CA LEU A 85 -15.09 5.04 61.43
C LEU A 85 -16.62 5.15 61.34
N VAL A 86 -17.15 6.36 61.38
CA VAL A 86 -18.61 6.64 61.39
C VAL A 86 -19.08 7.40 60.14
N ALA A 87 -18.14 8.06 59.42
CA ALA A 87 -18.44 8.72 58.15
C ALA A 87 -17.22 8.67 57.21
N SER A 88 -17.48 8.49 55.92
CA SER A 88 -16.46 8.49 54.88
C SER A 88 -16.95 9.29 53.67
N GLY A 89 -16.19 10.29 53.23
CA GLY A 89 -16.45 11.03 52.01
C GLY A 89 -16.21 10.16 50.77
N THR A 90 -16.72 10.63 49.64
CA THR A 90 -16.52 9.98 48.31
C THR A 90 -15.35 10.67 47.61
N PRO A 91 -14.25 9.99 47.34
CA PRO A 91 -13.13 10.59 46.62
C PRO A 91 -13.52 10.95 45.18
N PRO A 92 -12.96 12.05 44.61
CA PRO A 92 -13.15 12.36 43.23
C PRO A 92 -12.50 11.30 42.33
N VAL A 93 -13.17 10.97 41.23
CA VAL A 93 -12.63 10.06 40.22
C VAL A 93 -11.99 10.88 39.11
N PRO A 94 -10.68 10.72 38.83
CA PRO A 94 -10.02 11.46 37.77
C PRO A 94 -10.63 11.12 36.40
N GLY A 95 -10.61 12.08 35.49
CA GLY A 95 -10.99 11.87 34.08
C GLY A 95 -10.00 10.96 33.39
N GLY A 96 -10.48 10.21 32.42
CA GLY A 96 -9.62 9.44 31.52
C GLY A 96 -8.78 10.38 30.64
N ASP A 97 -7.53 10.03 30.40
CA ASP A 97 -6.66 10.79 29.49
C ASP A 97 -7.16 10.70 28.04
N GLU A 98 -6.94 11.74 27.24
CA GLU A 98 -7.17 11.72 25.80
C GLU A 98 -6.29 10.65 25.16
N ARG A 99 -6.86 9.82 24.30
CA ARG A 99 -6.15 8.70 23.68
C ARG A 99 -6.53 8.51 22.22
N LEU A 100 -5.57 8.01 21.46
CA LEU A 100 -5.76 7.57 20.09
C LEU A 100 -6.15 6.08 20.08
N GLU A 101 -7.30 5.77 19.50
CA GLU A 101 -7.72 4.41 19.20
C GLU A 101 -7.54 4.15 17.72
N VAL A 102 -6.55 3.31 17.34
CA VAL A 102 -6.25 2.97 15.95
C VAL A 102 -7.06 1.73 15.54
N VAL A 103 -7.83 1.86 14.46
CA VAL A 103 -8.61 0.78 13.85
C VAL A 103 -7.86 0.15 12.68
N ALA A 104 -7.04 0.96 11.98
CA ALA A 104 -6.21 0.49 10.88
C ALA A 104 -5.26 -0.63 11.34
N ARG A 105 -5.31 -1.77 10.64
CA ARG A 105 -4.47 -2.93 10.92
C ARG A 105 -3.50 -3.14 9.77
N ALA A 106 -2.36 -3.74 10.09
CA ALA A 106 -1.50 -4.29 9.07
C ALA A 106 -2.27 -5.34 8.26
N ASP A 107 -2.09 -5.33 6.94
CA ASP A 107 -2.58 -6.44 6.12
C ASP A 107 -2.00 -7.72 6.72
N ASP A 108 -2.85 -8.72 6.98
CA ASP A 108 -2.43 -10.05 7.42
C ASP A 108 -1.63 -10.70 6.28
N THR A 109 -0.41 -10.22 6.09
CA THR A 109 0.54 -10.89 5.20
C THR A 109 1.01 -12.13 5.95
N ASP A 110 0.48 -13.29 5.55
CA ASP A 110 0.97 -14.57 6.03
C ASP A 110 2.49 -14.61 5.93
N ILE A 111 3.16 -14.52 7.09
CA ILE A 111 4.62 -14.69 7.21
C ILE A 111 4.97 -16.16 6.95
N THR A 112 3.97 -17.03 6.88
CA THR A 112 4.09 -18.45 6.62
C THR A 112 3.83 -18.76 5.14
N ASN A 113 4.69 -19.56 4.54
CA ASN A 113 4.47 -20.16 3.23
C ASN A 113 3.31 -21.19 3.31
N GLU A 114 2.78 -21.59 2.17
CA GLU A 114 1.72 -22.62 2.06
C GLU A 114 2.12 -23.96 2.73
N ASP A 115 3.43 -24.22 2.89
CA ASP A 115 4.01 -25.40 3.54
C ASP A 115 4.18 -25.23 5.08
N GLY A 116 3.78 -24.08 5.66
CA GLY A 116 3.90 -23.77 7.09
C GLY A 116 5.30 -23.30 7.53
N THR A 117 6.25 -23.09 6.60
CA THR A 117 7.56 -22.51 6.91
C THR A 117 7.51 -20.99 6.95
N VAL A 118 8.33 -20.38 7.84
CA VAL A 118 8.42 -18.90 7.94
C VAL A 118 9.14 -18.33 6.73
N ASN A 119 8.51 -17.40 6.03
CA ASN A 119 9.12 -16.69 4.90
C ASN A 119 10.09 -15.62 5.42
N MET A 120 11.36 -15.94 5.47
CA MET A 120 12.42 -15.04 5.95
C MET A 120 12.64 -13.80 5.07
N TYR A 121 12.05 -13.74 3.88
CA TYR A 121 12.09 -12.58 3.00
C TYR A 121 11.03 -11.51 3.34
N ARG A 122 10.03 -11.81 4.17
CA ARG A 122 9.00 -10.86 4.61
C ARG A 122 9.33 -10.31 5.99
N VAL A 123 10.11 -9.24 6.03
CA VAL A 123 10.58 -8.61 7.28
C VAL A 123 9.72 -7.42 7.68
N GLN A 124 9.04 -6.77 6.73
CA GLN A 124 8.28 -5.55 7.00
C GLN A 124 6.78 -5.77 6.82
N THR A 125 6.04 -5.29 7.81
CA THR A 125 4.59 -5.23 7.78
C THR A 125 4.16 -3.77 7.74
N PHE A 126 3.60 -3.33 6.62
CA PHE A 126 3.04 -1.98 6.49
C PHE A 126 1.57 -1.98 6.92
N ILE A 127 1.15 -0.93 7.61
CA ILE A 127 -0.28 -0.64 7.77
C ILE A 127 -0.70 0.18 6.56
N ASN A 128 -1.13 -0.51 5.50
CA ASN A 128 -1.59 0.13 4.29
C ASN A 128 -3.04 0.62 4.47
N VAL A 129 -3.31 1.84 4.03
CA VAL A 129 -4.65 2.44 4.02
C VAL A 129 -4.98 2.96 2.63
N ASN A 130 -6.24 2.89 2.23
CA ASN A 130 -6.72 3.54 1.02
C ASN A 130 -7.21 4.94 1.36
N LYS A 131 -7.34 5.78 0.34
CA LYS A 131 -8.03 7.05 0.49
C LYS A 131 -9.45 6.81 1.03
N ASP A 132 -9.87 7.66 1.95
CA ASP A 132 -11.17 7.65 2.63
C ASP A 132 -11.35 6.50 3.65
N ASP A 133 -10.32 5.66 3.89
CA ASP A 133 -10.34 4.66 4.95
C ASP A 133 -10.29 5.34 6.34
N GLU A 134 -11.04 4.78 7.30
CA GLU A 134 -10.97 5.17 8.71
C GLU A 134 -9.69 4.59 9.34
N ILE A 135 -8.84 5.47 9.84
CA ILE A 135 -7.58 5.10 10.52
C ILE A 135 -7.84 4.78 12.00
N GLY A 136 -8.72 5.55 12.63
CA GLY A 136 -9.03 5.47 14.03
C GLY A 136 -9.75 6.71 14.53
N MET A 137 -9.79 6.90 15.85
CA MET A 137 -10.40 8.07 16.46
C MET A 137 -9.60 8.59 17.65
N ILE A 138 -9.72 9.89 17.90
CA ILE A 138 -9.21 10.51 19.12
C ILE A 138 -10.36 10.60 20.12
N VAL A 139 -10.27 9.79 21.17
CA VAL A 139 -11.22 9.85 22.30
C VAL A 139 -10.83 11.02 23.19
N PRO A 140 -11.68 12.02 23.41
CA PRO A 140 -11.36 13.20 24.18
C PRO A 140 -11.10 12.88 25.65
N ALA A 141 -10.34 13.72 26.33
CA ALA A 141 -10.11 13.62 27.76
C ALA A 141 -11.42 13.78 28.53
N GLY A 142 -11.63 12.94 29.54
CA GLY A 142 -12.78 13.02 30.43
C GLY A 142 -12.58 14.11 31.48
N GLU A 143 -13.67 14.75 31.90
CA GLU A 143 -13.64 15.74 33.02
C GLU A 143 -13.52 15.08 34.38
N GLY A 144 -13.81 13.77 34.47
CA GLY A 144 -13.90 13.05 35.75
C GLY A 144 -15.20 13.31 36.51
N THR A 145 -15.35 12.66 37.66
CA THR A 145 -16.52 12.80 38.52
C THR A 145 -16.12 13.49 39.81
N PRO A 146 -16.82 14.55 40.24
CA PRO A 146 -16.53 15.22 41.49
C PRO A 146 -16.84 14.29 42.68
N GLY A 147 -16.02 14.36 43.71
CA GLY A 147 -16.26 13.74 45.00
C GLY A 147 -16.91 14.71 46.00
N SER A 148 -17.18 14.21 47.20
CA SER A 148 -17.61 15.04 48.33
C SER A 148 -16.89 14.63 49.62
N ASN A 149 -16.55 15.59 50.45
CA ASN A 149 -16.04 15.31 51.78
C ASN A 149 -17.19 15.11 52.79
N ILE A 150 -16.88 14.68 54.02
CA ILE A 150 -17.88 14.42 55.05
C ILE A 150 -18.61 15.69 55.53
N LEU A 151 -18.11 16.86 55.17
CA LEU A 151 -18.72 18.18 55.49
C LEU A 151 -19.67 18.67 54.39
N GLY A 152 -19.88 17.88 53.30
CA GLY A 152 -20.73 18.26 52.19
C GLY A 152 -20.04 19.16 51.14
N ARG A 153 -18.72 19.38 51.23
CA ARG A 153 -18.00 20.17 50.25
C ARG A 153 -17.63 19.30 49.05
N GLN A 154 -17.99 19.74 47.86
CA GLN A 154 -17.57 19.07 46.61
C GLN A 154 -16.06 19.17 46.39
N LEU A 155 -15.47 18.07 45.99
CA LEU A 155 -14.06 17.94 45.64
C LEU A 155 -13.97 17.83 44.12
N PRO A 156 -13.36 18.82 43.43
CA PRO A 156 -13.26 18.78 41.98
C PRO A 156 -12.39 17.59 41.55
N PRO A 157 -12.77 16.91 40.45
CA PRO A 157 -11.95 15.87 39.87
C PRO A 157 -10.71 16.49 39.22
N VAL A 158 -9.70 15.66 38.98
CA VAL A 158 -8.58 16.03 38.13
C VAL A 158 -8.99 15.66 36.68
N PRO A 159 -9.07 16.63 35.73
CA PRO A 159 -9.39 16.34 34.35
C PRO A 159 -8.28 15.48 33.73
N GLY A 160 -8.64 14.65 32.73
CA GLY A 160 -7.70 13.87 31.97
C GLY A 160 -6.71 14.74 31.19
N LYS A 161 -5.54 14.22 30.91
CA LYS A 161 -4.47 14.94 30.20
C LYS A 161 -4.71 14.90 28.69
N PRO A 162 -4.40 15.99 27.97
CA PRO A 162 -4.48 16.00 26.52
C PRO A 162 -3.41 15.09 25.90
N LEU A 163 -3.74 14.48 24.73
CA LEU A 163 -2.84 13.67 23.93
C LEU A 163 -1.73 14.56 23.34
N LYS A 164 -0.50 14.09 23.41
CA LYS A 164 0.67 14.81 22.87
C LYS A 164 0.98 14.47 21.41
N ILE A 165 0.22 13.56 20.79
CA ILE A 165 0.41 13.14 19.40
C ILE A 165 -0.24 14.16 18.47
N LYS A 166 0.52 14.66 17.50
CA LYS A 166 0.06 15.56 16.46
C LYS A 166 -0.57 14.76 15.30
N VAL A 167 -1.72 15.20 14.81
CA VAL A 167 -2.26 14.75 13.52
C VAL A 167 -1.48 15.46 12.42
N GLY A 168 -0.69 14.68 11.67
CA GLY A 168 0.22 15.14 10.64
C GLY A 168 -0.38 15.10 9.24
N ARG A 169 0.49 14.88 8.24
CA ARG A 169 0.09 14.98 6.83
C ARG A 169 -0.87 13.86 6.42
N ASN A 170 -1.77 14.22 5.49
CA ASN A 170 -2.66 13.29 4.80
C ASN A 170 -3.65 12.55 5.71
N ILE A 171 -3.95 13.12 6.88
CA ILE A 171 -5.01 12.66 7.77
C ILE A 171 -5.99 13.82 7.98
N LEU A 172 -7.27 13.55 7.76
CA LEU A 172 -8.36 14.45 8.08
C LEU A 172 -8.96 14.03 9.41
N ARG A 173 -9.25 15.00 10.27
CA ARG A 173 -9.99 14.79 11.50
C ARG A 173 -11.38 15.43 11.32
N ASP A 174 -12.43 14.67 11.58
CA ASP A 174 -13.79 15.19 11.60
C ASP A 174 -14.18 15.76 12.98
N ASP A 175 -15.39 16.33 13.09
CA ASP A 175 -15.88 16.93 14.31
C ASP A 175 -16.12 15.92 15.44
N ASP A 176 -16.32 14.65 15.11
CA ASP A 176 -16.50 13.54 16.05
C ASP A 176 -15.16 12.93 16.51
N GLY A 177 -14.05 13.46 16.03
CA GLY A 177 -12.70 12.99 16.37
C GLY A 177 -12.21 11.82 15.56
N LYS A 178 -12.94 11.36 14.53
CA LYS A 178 -12.50 10.33 13.60
C LYS A 178 -11.36 10.82 12.73
N LEU A 179 -10.44 9.92 12.44
CA LEU A 179 -9.28 10.14 11.61
C LEU A 179 -9.43 9.36 10.30
N ILE A 180 -9.39 10.07 9.18
CA ILE A 180 -9.62 9.52 7.84
C ILE A 180 -8.39 9.79 6.98
N ALA A 181 -7.97 8.78 6.21
CA ALA A 181 -6.88 8.93 5.25
C ALA A 181 -7.32 9.80 4.06
N SER A 182 -6.62 10.90 3.77
CA SER A 182 -6.89 11.74 2.60
C SER A 182 -6.28 11.20 1.31
N ILE A 183 -5.34 10.29 1.41
CA ILE A 183 -4.66 9.62 0.30
C ILE A 183 -4.46 8.12 0.60
N THR A 184 -4.26 7.33 -0.45
CA THR A 184 -3.79 5.95 -0.33
C THR A 184 -2.29 5.94 -0.03
N GLY A 185 -1.87 5.20 1.00
CA GLY A 185 -0.49 5.12 1.44
C GLY A 185 -0.31 4.24 2.67
N ARG A 186 0.77 4.47 3.39
CA ARG A 186 1.13 3.80 4.63
C ARG A 186 0.78 4.69 5.83
N PHE A 187 0.03 4.16 6.79
CA PHE A 187 -0.12 4.80 8.09
C PHE A 187 1.18 4.65 8.89
N VAL A 188 1.68 5.78 9.37
CA VAL A 188 2.89 5.87 10.19
C VAL A 188 2.54 6.50 11.52
N GLN A 189 2.88 5.83 12.61
CA GLN A 189 2.73 6.33 13.96
C GLN A 189 4.09 6.45 14.63
N THR A 190 4.41 7.65 15.07
CA THR A 190 5.57 7.96 15.89
C THR A 190 5.11 8.34 17.31
N PRO A 191 6.00 8.47 18.30
CA PRO A 191 5.61 8.98 19.63
C PRO A 191 5.01 10.39 19.63
N TYR A 192 5.20 11.17 18.56
CA TYR A 192 4.83 12.58 18.49
C TYR A 192 3.85 12.93 17.37
N GLU A 193 3.74 12.08 16.34
CA GLU A 193 2.95 12.39 15.16
C GLU A 193 2.41 11.11 14.52
N ILE A 194 1.22 11.22 13.93
CA ILE A 194 0.64 10.23 13.04
C ILE A 194 0.51 10.84 11.64
N SER A 195 0.80 10.09 10.60
CA SER A 195 0.69 10.55 9.20
C SER A 195 0.34 9.39 8.26
N VAL A 196 -0.11 9.72 7.05
CA VAL A 196 -0.18 8.78 5.93
C VAL A 196 0.85 9.21 4.89
N GLU A 197 1.74 8.29 4.55
CA GLU A 197 2.82 8.51 3.59
C GLU A 197 2.59 7.68 2.34
N ASP A 198 2.68 8.30 1.17
CA ASP A 198 2.56 7.65 -0.14
C ASP A 198 3.91 7.38 -0.81
N GLU A 199 4.99 7.64 -0.11
CA GLU A 199 6.35 7.33 -0.52
C GLU A 199 7.06 6.52 0.56
N TYR A 200 7.71 5.43 0.15
CA TYR A 200 8.55 4.62 1.00
C TYR A 200 10.00 4.69 0.53
N ILE A 201 10.85 5.35 1.32
CA ILE A 201 12.27 5.55 1.01
C ILE A 201 13.09 4.46 1.71
N VAL A 202 13.81 3.67 0.92
CA VAL A 202 14.83 2.73 1.37
C VAL A 202 16.19 3.38 1.21
N LEU A 203 16.85 3.74 2.32
CA LEU A 203 18.13 4.47 2.29
C LEU A 203 19.32 3.67 1.77
N GLY A 204 19.21 2.37 1.65
CA GLY A 204 20.25 1.47 1.12
C GLY A 204 19.64 0.44 0.19
N ASP A 205 20.19 -0.79 0.23
CA ASP A 205 19.77 -1.88 -0.63
C ASP A 205 18.52 -2.59 -0.10
N VAL A 206 17.68 -3.09 -1.02
CA VAL A 206 16.65 -4.05 -0.70
C VAL A 206 17.28 -5.43 -0.58
N ASN A 207 17.39 -5.92 0.64
CA ASN A 207 18.09 -7.14 1.02
C ASN A 207 17.38 -7.81 2.22
N PHE A 208 17.99 -8.79 2.87
CA PHE A 208 17.42 -9.48 4.04
C PHE A 208 17.03 -8.58 5.23
N ARG A 209 17.54 -7.35 5.31
CA ARG A 209 17.13 -6.40 6.37
C ARG A 209 15.85 -5.68 6.03
N VAL A 210 15.62 -5.41 4.76
CA VAL A 210 14.43 -4.72 4.25
C VAL A 210 13.35 -5.73 3.88
N GLY A 211 13.73 -6.85 3.27
CA GLY A 211 12.82 -7.89 2.82
C GLY A 211 12.06 -7.53 1.54
N ILE A 212 11.05 -8.34 1.22
CA ILE A 212 10.12 -8.10 0.12
C ILE A 212 9.24 -6.89 0.46
N ILE A 213 9.04 -6.00 -0.51
CA ILE A 213 8.27 -4.78 -0.34
C ILE A 213 6.92 -4.93 -1.05
N ASP A 214 5.81 -4.75 -0.33
CA ASP A 214 4.46 -4.56 -0.90
C ASP A 214 3.88 -3.25 -0.32
N PHE A 215 3.89 -2.20 -1.14
CA PHE A 215 3.61 -0.85 -0.68
C PHE A 215 2.58 -0.14 -1.55
N LYS A 216 1.57 0.47 -0.92
CA LYS A 216 0.54 1.27 -1.61
C LYS A 216 1.00 2.72 -1.84
N GLY A 217 1.99 2.91 -2.71
CA GLY A 217 2.57 4.21 -3.01
C GLY A 217 3.75 4.10 -3.96
N VAL A 218 4.68 5.04 -3.86
CA VAL A 218 5.97 5.05 -4.57
C VAL A 218 7.04 4.42 -3.70
N VAL A 219 7.81 3.48 -4.25
CA VAL A 219 9.00 2.93 -3.60
C VAL A 219 10.26 3.59 -4.19
N ASP A 220 11.03 4.27 -3.36
CA ASP A 220 12.30 4.94 -3.73
C ASP A 220 13.47 4.23 -3.03
N VAL A 221 14.24 3.45 -3.78
CA VAL A 221 15.41 2.70 -3.29
C VAL A 221 16.68 3.45 -3.63
N ARG A 222 17.42 3.91 -2.62
CA ARG A 222 18.66 4.67 -2.79
C ARG A 222 19.86 3.79 -3.13
N GLY A 223 19.77 2.50 -2.91
CA GLY A 223 20.74 1.48 -3.27
C GLY A 223 20.29 0.59 -4.42
N GLU A 224 20.54 -0.69 -4.30
CA GLU A 224 20.25 -1.76 -5.26
C GLU A 224 19.11 -2.65 -4.77
N ILE A 225 18.49 -3.40 -5.68
CA ILE A 225 17.61 -4.51 -5.31
C ILE A 225 18.35 -5.80 -5.59
N LEU A 226 18.61 -6.60 -4.55
CA LEU A 226 19.31 -7.85 -4.69
C LEU A 226 18.40 -8.96 -5.24
N ASP A 227 19.02 -10.08 -5.67
CA ASP A 227 18.30 -11.24 -6.19
C ASP A 227 17.24 -11.75 -5.21
N HIS A 228 16.06 -12.11 -5.72
CA HIS A 228 14.91 -12.68 -4.99
C HIS A 228 14.15 -11.70 -4.05
N PHE A 229 14.54 -10.43 -4.00
CA PHE A 229 13.79 -9.42 -3.24
C PHE A 229 12.79 -8.71 -4.15
N ASN A 230 11.56 -9.19 -4.14
CA ASN A 230 10.50 -8.66 -4.98
C ASN A 230 9.97 -7.33 -4.44
N VAL A 231 9.58 -6.45 -5.36
CA VAL A 231 9.02 -5.13 -5.03
C VAL A 231 7.68 -4.95 -5.74
N LYS A 232 6.64 -4.73 -4.96
CA LYS A 232 5.33 -4.35 -5.44
C LYS A 232 4.98 -2.96 -4.94
N ALA A 233 4.59 -2.07 -5.86
CA ALA A 233 4.26 -0.68 -5.57
C ALA A 233 3.07 -0.21 -6.41
N SER A 234 2.10 0.50 -5.82
CA SER A 234 0.92 0.93 -6.59
C SER A 234 1.15 2.15 -7.48
N LYS A 235 2.14 3.00 -7.18
CA LYS A 235 2.34 4.26 -7.91
C LYS A 235 3.63 4.34 -8.72
N GLY A 236 4.62 3.51 -8.41
CA GLY A 236 5.89 3.49 -9.13
C GLY A 236 7.06 2.98 -8.30
N VAL A 237 8.15 2.63 -8.99
CA VAL A 237 9.39 2.16 -8.36
C VAL A 237 10.56 2.93 -8.95
N LYS A 238 11.38 3.50 -8.07
CA LYS A 238 12.61 4.19 -8.43
C LYS A 238 13.78 3.57 -7.69
N VAL A 239 14.78 3.12 -8.42
CA VAL A 239 15.99 2.51 -7.90
C VAL A 239 17.18 3.26 -8.43
N PHE A 240 18.06 3.75 -7.55
CA PHE A 240 19.25 4.49 -7.97
C PHE A 240 20.39 3.57 -8.40
N GLY A 241 20.37 2.33 -7.95
CA GLY A 241 21.33 1.29 -8.31
C GLY A 241 20.80 0.30 -9.33
N ASN A 242 21.43 -0.87 -9.36
CA ASN A 242 21.05 -1.98 -10.21
C ASN A 242 19.97 -2.85 -9.56
N VAL A 243 19.32 -3.62 -10.40
CA VAL A 243 18.29 -4.58 -10.02
C VAL A 243 18.77 -5.98 -10.37
N GLY A 244 18.79 -6.87 -9.41
CA GLY A 244 19.10 -8.28 -9.60
C GLY A 244 17.92 -9.08 -10.14
N ALA A 245 18.06 -10.40 -10.10
CA ALA A 245 17.03 -11.35 -10.55
C ALA A 245 15.84 -11.36 -9.54
N CYS A 246 14.89 -10.46 -9.72
CA CYS A 246 13.70 -10.31 -8.87
C CYS A 246 12.46 -9.94 -9.70
N GLU A 247 11.32 -9.86 -9.04
CA GLU A 247 10.07 -9.40 -9.65
C GLU A 247 9.74 -7.99 -9.18
N ILE A 248 9.45 -7.07 -10.14
CA ILE A 248 8.94 -5.73 -9.90
C ILE A 248 7.55 -5.61 -10.51
N ILE A 249 6.55 -5.27 -9.69
CA ILE A 249 5.18 -5.05 -10.14
C ILE A 249 4.72 -3.66 -9.70
N THR A 250 4.25 -2.84 -10.65
CA THR A 250 3.69 -1.53 -10.34
C THR A 250 2.70 -1.05 -11.39
N ASP A 251 1.72 -0.25 -10.98
CA ASP A 251 0.81 0.44 -11.90
C ASP A 251 1.43 1.73 -12.48
N GLY A 252 2.54 2.21 -11.89
CA GLY A 252 3.24 3.43 -12.32
C GLY A 252 4.54 3.15 -13.07
N ASN A 253 5.39 4.17 -13.12
CA ASN A 253 6.68 4.11 -13.81
C ASN A 253 7.72 3.31 -13.00
N VAL A 254 8.66 2.68 -13.72
CA VAL A 254 9.85 2.05 -13.14
C VAL A 254 11.11 2.72 -13.68
N THR A 255 12.00 3.14 -12.79
CA THR A 255 13.29 3.76 -13.16
C THR A 255 14.41 3.09 -12.37
N PHE A 256 15.46 2.65 -13.06
CA PHE A 256 16.64 2.03 -12.42
C PHE A 256 17.89 2.15 -13.32
N CYS A 257 19.06 1.85 -12.77
CA CYS A 257 20.28 1.87 -13.58
C CYS A 257 20.29 0.75 -14.60
N GLY A 258 20.19 -0.49 -14.19
CA GLY A 258 20.15 -1.65 -15.07
C GLY A 258 19.65 -2.88 -14.36
N MET A 259 19.30 -3.91 -15.12
CA MET A 259 18.84 -5.18 -14.58
C MET A 259 19.46 -6.35 -15.29
N ASP A 260 20.03 -7.28 -14.51
CA ASP A 260 20.38 -8.63 -14.95
C ASP A 260 19.40 -9.63 -14.32
N GLY A 261 18.42 -10.06 -15.08
CA GLY A 261 17.34 -10.91 -14.59
C GLY A 261 17.66 -12.39 -14.58
N ARG A 262 18.80 -12.82 -15.16
CA ARG A 262 19.22 -14.23 -15.22
C ARG A 262 18.12 -15.19 -15.64
N ASN A 263 17.29 -14.78 -16.61
CA ASN A 263 16.09 -15.47 -17.10
C ASN A 263 14.96 -15.70 -16.08
N THR A 264 15.07 -15.20 -14.85
CA THR A 264 14.03 -15.28 -13.82
C THR A 264 13.48 -13.93 -13.43
N GLY A 265 14.20 -12.85 -13.78
CA GLY A 265 13.78 -11.48 -13.52
C GLY A 265 12.53 -11.10 -14.33
N ARG A 266 11.59 -10.42 -13.69
CA ARG A 266 10.33 -10.00 -14.30
C ARG A 266 9.96 -8.57 -13.88
N ILE A 267 9.51 -7.76 -14.85
CA ILE A 267 8.96 -6.44 -14.60
C ILE A 267 7.55 -6.35 -15.20
N VAL A 268 6.59 -5.93 -14.40
CA VAL A 268 5.24 -5.56 -14.85
C VAL A 268 4.99 -4.11 -14.47
N SER A 269 4.80 -3.25 -15.46
CA SER A 269 4.61 -1.82 -15.27
C SER A 269 3.38 -1.31 -16.01
N GLY A 270 2.50 -0.61 -15.29
CA GLY A 270 1.39 0.13 -15.89
C GLY A 270 1.81 1.47 -16.52
N GLY A 271 3.01 1.96 -16.19
CA GLY A 271 3.60 3.19 -16.73
C GLY A 271 4.79 2.91 -17.65
N ASN A 272 5.74 3.84 -17.69
CA ASN A 272 6.95 3.75 -18.50
C ASN A 272 8.10 3.08 -17.73
N ILE A 273 9.04 2.49 -18.48
CA ILE A 273 10.27 1.90 -17.93
C ILE A 273 11.48 2.65 -18.47
N TYR A 274 12.37 3.08 -17.58
CA TYR A 274 13.61 3.76 -17.88
C TYR A 274 14.79 3.01 -17.28
N ALA A 275 15.74 2.58 -18.11
CA ALA A 275 16.93 1.84 -17.68
C ALA A 275 18.15 2.19 -18.55
N ASN A 276 19.36 1.87 -18.08
CA ASN A 276 20.53 1.93 -18.93
C ASN A 276 20.71 0.63 -19.70
N TYR A 277 20.50 -0.52 -19.06
CA TYR A 277 20.60 -1.83 -19.72
C TYR A 277 19.58 -2.84 -19.16
N LEU A 278 19.21 -3.80 -19.98
CA LEU A 278 18.32 -4.91 -19.62
C LEU A 278 18.91 -6.21 -20.17
N HIS A 279 19.19 -7.18 -19.29
CA HIS A 279 19.73 -8.47 -19.63
C HIS A 279 18.87 -9.59 -19.06
N ASP A 280 18.49 -10.57 -19.92
CA ASP A 280 17.80 -11.80 -19.52
C ASP A 280 16.53 -11.55 -18.67
N VAL A 281 15.70 -10.55 -19.03
CA VAL A 281 14.52 -10.10 -18.30
C VAL A 281 13.25 -10.29 -19.11
N THR A 282 12.17 -10.68 -18.44
CA THR A 282 10.81 -10.66 -19.01
C THR A 282 10.09 -9.38 -18.57
N ILE A 283 9.60 -8.61 -19.54
CA ILE A 283 8.98 -7.30 -19.31
C ILE A 283 7.59 -7.23 -19.94
N GLU A 284 6.61 -6.81 -19.15
CA GLU A 284 5.28 -6.41 -19.61
C GLU A 284 5.05 -4.94 -19.20
N CYS A 285 4.87 -4.05 -20.18
CA CYS A 285 4.79 -2.61 -19.98
C CYS A 285 3.59 -2.03 -20.72
N ALA A 286 2.74 -1.27 -20.01
CA ALA A 286 1.65 -0.55 -20.66
C ALA A 286 2.08 0.77 -21.32
N GLY A 287 3.22 1.31 -20.93
CA GLY A 287 3.82 2.53 -21.48
C GLY A 287 5.00 2.27 -22.42
N ASP A 288 5.89 3.24 -22.48
CA ASP A 288 7.13 3.23 -23.23
C ASP A 288 8.26 2.53 -22.45
N ILE A 289 9.17 1.89 -23.17
CA ILE A 289 10.42 1.35 -22.63
C ILE A 289 11.57 2.12 -23.27
N VAL A 290 12.33 2.82 -22.46
CA VAL A 290 13.48 3.63 -22.92
C VAL A 290 14.75 3.11 -22.24
N VAL A 291 15.67 2.61 -23.04
CA VAL A 291 16.94 2.04 -22.59
C VAL A 291 18.10 2.84 -23.18
N SER A 292 19.05 3.24 -22.37
CA SER A 292 20.16 4.08 -22.86
C SER A 292 21.21 3.29 -23.63
N VAL A 293 21.56 2.09 -23.16
CA VAL A 293 22.73 1.33 -23.66
C VAL A 293 22.32 0.10 -24.46
N GLU A 294 21.68 -0.89 -23.83
CA GLU A 294 21.37 -2.13 -24.56
C GLU A 294 20.24 -2.97 -23.94
N ILE A 295 19.62 -3.75 -24.80
CA ILE A 295 18.69 -4.83 -24.46
C ILE A 295 19.31 -6.13 -24.96
N HIS A 296 19.58 -7.06 -24.04
CA HIS A 296 20.20 -8.34 -24.37
C HIS A 296 19.34 -9.51 -23.91
N ASN A 297 18.95 -10.36 -24.87
CA ASN A 297 18.21 -11.61 -24.62
C ASN A 297 16.94 -11.45 -23.73
N CYS A 298 16.19 -10.36 -23.93
CA CYS A 298 14.98 -10.09 -23.17
C CYS A 298 13.72 -10.53 -23.90
N THR A 299 12.66 -10.80 -23.11
CA THR A 299 11.30 -10.96 -23.63
C THR A 299 10.49 -9.71 -23.27
N ILE A 300 10.26 -8.84 -24.24
CA ILE A 300 9.63 -7.54 -24.05
C ILE A 300 8.26 -7.48 -24.72
N LYS A 301 7.27 -7.02 -23.97
CA LYS A 301 5.91 -6.76 -24.42
C LYS A 301 5.51 -5.34 -24.00
N ALA A 302 5.44 -4.40 -24.93
CA ALA A 302 5.11 -3.00 -24.68
C ALA A 302 3.86 -2.56 -25.45
N LEU A 303 2.97 -1.83 -24.78
CA LEU A 303 1.87 -1.12 -25.47
C LEU A 303 2.31 0.27 -25.97
N GLY A 304 3.46 0.76 -25.54
CA GLY A 304 4.12 1.95 -26.06
C GLY A 304 5.20 1.59 -27.08
N LYS A 305 6.18 2.47 -27.19
CA LYS A 305 7.39 2.28 -28.01
C LYS A 305 8.52 1.65 -27.20
N VAL A 306 9.44 0.97 -27.90
CA VAL A 306 10.70 0.50 -27.31
C VAL A 306 11.85 1.23 -28.02
N VAL A 307 12.62 1.98 -27.24
CA VAL A 307 13.73 2.80 -27.74
C VAL A 307 15.03 2.42 -27.05
N VAL A 308 16.04 2.07 -27.83
CA VAL A 308 17.43 1.95 -27.35
C VAL A 308 18.25 3.09 -27.96
N ASP A 309 18.61 4.05 -27.11
CA ASP A 309 19.15 5.34 -27.61
C ASP A 309 20.55 5.23 -28.22
N LYS A 310 21.51 4.63 -27.47
CA LYS A 310 22.95 4.63 -27.83
C LYS A 310 23.47 3.29 -28.30
N GLY A 311 22.74 2.23 -28.17
CA GLY A 311 23.25 0.89 -28.38
C GLY A 311 22.35 -0.06 -29.14
N ALA A 312 22.19 -1.29 -28.62
CA ALA A 312 21.69 -2.39 -29.42
C ALA A 312 20.54 -3.17 -28.77
N ILE A 313 19.73 -3.80 -29.63
CA ILE A 313 18.83 -4.90 -29.24
C ILE A 313 19.46 -6.18 -29.74
N LEU A 314 19.88 -7.07 -28.83
CA LEU A 314 20.67 -8.27 -29.09
C LEU A 314 19.93 -9.51 -28.63
N GLY A 315 19.37 -10.29 -29.55
CA GLY A 315 18.65 -11.52 -29.22
C GLY A 315 17.33 -11.28 -28.47
N GLY A 316 16.60 -12.36 -28.23
CA GLY A 316 15.32 -12.33 -27.52
C GLY A 316 14.14 -11.86 -28.38
N SER A 317 13.03 -11.51 -27.75
CA SER A 317 11.79 -11.10 -28.42
C SER A 317 11.31 -9.73 -27.91
N CYS A 318 10.97 -8.83 -28.84
CA CYS A 318 10.46 -7.50 -28.52
C CYS A 318 9.19 -7.22 -29.32
N ILE A 319 8.07 -7.05 -28.61
CA ILE A 319 6.77 -6.69 -29.17
C ILE A 319 6.44 -5.27 -28.70
N ALA A 320 6.25 -4.33 -29.63
CA ALA A 320 5.94 -2.93 -29.32
C ALA A 320 4.84 -2.39 -30.23
N LEU A 321 3.73 -1.95 -29.62
CA LEU A 321 2.62 -1.34 -30.37
C LEU A 321 3.03 0.00 -30.99
N GLY A 322 3.81 0.81 -30.26
CA GLY A 322 4.24 2.16 -30.63
C GLY A 322 5.49 2.19 -31.52
N GLY A 323 6.01 1.02 -31.95
CA GLY A 323 7.21 0.92 -32.76
C GLY A 323 8.49 0.66 -31.99
N ILE A 324 9.55 0.32 -32.69
CA ILE A 324 10.85 -0.07 -32.14
C ILE A 324 11.93 0.82 -32.77
N GLU A 325 12.83 1.36 -31.94
CA GLU A 325 13.97 2.15 -32.41
C GLU A 325 15.24 1.71 -31.69
N SER A 326 16.29 1.44 -32.45
CA SER A 326 17.62 1.14 -31.92
C SER A 326 18.71 1.62 -32.85
N LYS A 327 19.90 1.78 -32.32
CA LYS A 327 21.09 2.07 -33.11
C LYS A 327 21.52 0.83 -33.88
N ILE A 328 21.58 -0.32 -33.19
CA ILE A 328 21.94 -1.61 -33.77
C ILE A 328 20.87 -2.65 -33.40
N ILE A 329 20.54 -3.52 -34.33
CA ILE A 329 19.61 -4.64 -34.12
C ILE A 329 20.29 -5.95 -34.55
N GLY A 330 20.27 -6.93 -33.63
CA GLY A 330 20.95 -8.21 -33.84
C GLY A 330 22.45 -8.13 -33.65
N SER A 331 23.13 -9.23 -33.78
CA SER A 331 24.58 -9.35 -33.63
C SER A 331 25.15 -10.43 -34.54
N LYS A 332 26.33 -10.15 -35.10
CA LYS A 332 27.05 -11.11 -35.93
C LYS A 332 27.53 -12.35 -35.17
N SER A 333 27.81 -12.19 -33.87
CA SER A 333 28.35 -13.21 -33.00
C SER A 333 27.30 -13.97 -32.18
N SER A 334 26.08 -13.45 -32.08
CA SER A 334 25.02 -14.07 -31.28
C SER A 334 24.43 -15.28 -31.99
N SER A 335 24.28 -16.38 -31.24
CA SER A 335 23.50 -17.56 -31.68
C SER A 335 21.99 -17.39 -31.48
N ILE A 336 21.59 -16.46 -30.62
CA ILE A 336 20.19 -16.18 -30.25
C ILE A 336 19.60 -15.26 -31.33
N PRO A 337 18.49 -15.62 -31.99
CA PRO A 337 17.83 -14.73 -32.94
C PRO A 337 17.19 -13.55 -32.25
N THR A 338 17.12 -12.42 -32.96
CA THR A 338 16.40 -11.22 -32.52
C THR A 338 15.03 -11.20 -33.20
N ILE A 339 13.94 -11.22 -32.42
CA ILE A 339 12.58 -11.28 -32.94
C ILE A 339 11.87 -9.96 -32.61
N LEU A 340 11.42 -9.23 -33.63
CA LEU A 340 10.80 -7.94 -33.48
C LEU A 340 9.39 -7.92 -34.05
N HIS A 341 8.41 -7.44 -33.26
CA HIS A 341 7.04 -7.21 -33.71
C HIS A 341 6.66 -5.75 -33.44
N ALA A 342 6.43 -4.98 -34.50
CA ALA A 342 6.05 -3.57 -34.38
C ALA A 342 4.62 -3.32 -34.85
N GLY A 343 3.90 -2.44 -34.13
CA GLY A 343 2.54 -2.04 -34.48
C GLY A 343 1.45 -3.04 -34.11
N THR A 344 1.75 -4.01 -33.25
CA THR A 344 0.78 -5.00 -32.77
C THR A 344 0.78 -5.04 -31.25
N SER A 345 -0.41 -5.00 -30.64
CA SER A 345 -0.56 -5.24 -29.21
C SER A 345 -0.22 -6.70 -28.89
N TYR A 346 0.52 -6.93 -27.81
CA TYR A 346 0.84 -8.30 -27.41
C TYR A 346 -0.41 -9.09 -26.95
N PHE A 347 -1.46 -8.42 -26.50
CA PHE A 347 -2.76 -9.03 -26.22
C PHE A 347 -3.41 -9.53 -27.52
N ASP A 348 -3.42 -8.70 -28.56
CA ASP A 348 -3.96 -9.04 -29.86
C ASP A 348 -3.14 -10.16 -30.53
N LEU A 349 -1.82 -10.10 -30.40
CA LEU A 349 -0.94 -11.14 -30.94
C LEU A 349 -1.21 -12.49 -30.27
N HIS A 350 -1.41 -12.52 -28.96
CA HIS A 350 -1.75 -13.77 -28.26
C HIS A 350 -3.10 -14.35 -28.74
N GLU A 351 -4.09 -13.48 -28.96
CA GLU A 351 -5.41 -13.91 -29.49
C GLU A 351 -5.29 -14.39 -30.93
N ILE A 352 -4.54 -13.70 -31.80
CA ILE A 352 -4.27 -14.09 -33.16
C ILE A 352 -3.62 -15.50 -33.22
N VAL A 353 -2.58 -15.74 -32.42
CA VAL A 353 -1.90 -17.05 -32.36
C VAL A 353 -2.88 -18.14 -31.95
N ARG A 354 -3.74 -17.90 -30.99
CA ARG A 354 -4.77 -18.83 -30.54
C ARG A 354 -5.75 -19.16 -31.68
N ILE A 355 -6.26 -18.14 -32.39
CA ILE A 355 -7.20 -18.32 -33.51
C ILE A 355 -6.51 -19.04 -34.70
N MET A 356 -5.26 -18.70 -34.99
CA MET A 356 -4.50 -19.35 -36.04
C MET A 356 -4.31 -20.86 -35.77
N ALA A 357 -4.01 -21.22 -34.51
CA ALA A 357 -3.93 -22.62 -34.11
C ALA A 357 -5.30 -23.35 -34.26
N GLU A 358 -6.41 -22.65 -34.04
CA GLU A 358 -7.75 -23.18 -34.25
C GLU A 358 -8.04 -23.37 -35.76
N ILE A 359 -7.71 -22.38 -36.58
CA ILE A 359 -7.81 -22.51 -38.05
C ILE A 359 -7.04 -23.75 -38.54
N GLU A 360 -5.81 -23.97 -38.08
CA GLU A 360 -5.01 -25.10 -38.43
C GLU A 360 -5.68 -26.45 -38.05
N ARG A 361 -6.29 -26.52 -36.87
CA ARG A 361 -7.05 -27.69 -36.42
C ARG A 361 -8.25 -27.96 -37.34
N VAL A 362 -9.01 -26.93 -37.70
CA VAL A 362 -10.17 -27.02 -38.56
C VAL A 362 -9.72 -27.41 -39.98
N GLN A 363 -8.63 -26.85 -40.47
CA GLN A 363 -8.04 -27.24 -41.78
C GLN A 363 -7.67 -28.72 -41.80
N ARG A 364 -6.98 -29.25 -40.79
CA ARG A 364 -6.63 -30.66 -40.68
C ARG A 364 -7.88 -31.56 -40.72
N ARG A 365 -8.97 -31.17 -40.03
CA ARG A 365 -10.26 -31.87 -40.09
C ARG A 365 -10.86 -31.82 -41.47
N SER A 366 -10.77 -30.71 -42.18
CA SER A 366 -11.25 -30.57 -43.57
C SER A 366 -10.53 -31.51 -44.56
N TYR A 367 -9.23 -31.76 -44.35
CA TYR A 367 -8.48 -32.73 -45.21
C TYR A 367 -8.82 -34.19 -44.93
N THR A 368 -9.34 -34.49 -43.73
CA THR A 368 -9.69 -35.87 -43.36
C THR A 368 -11.17 -36.20 -43.56
N SER A 369 -12.02 -35.21 -43.84
CA SER A 369 -13.45 -35.41 -44.06
C SER A 369 -13.74 -35.91 -45.45
N VAL A 370 -14.66 -36.85 -45.56
CA VAL A 370 -15.12 -37.48 -46.85
C VAL A 370 -16.42 -36.85 -47.33
N SER A 371 -17.14 -36.10 -46.48
CA SER A 371 -18.42 -35.47 -46.78
C SER A 371 -18.25 -34.07 -47.39
N LEU A 372 -18.80 -33.84 -48.57
CA LEU A 372 -18.78 -32.52 -49.23
C LEU A 372 -19.52 -31.45 -48.41
N ALA A 373 -20.60 -31.81 -47.73
CA ALA A 373 -21.35 -30.93 -46.88
C ALA A 373 -20.54 -30.48 -45.64
N GLU A 374 -19.84 -31.41 -45.00
CA GLU A 374 -18.95 -31.16 -43.88
C GLU A 374 -17.76 -30.28 -44.30
N ILE A 375 -17.14 -30.54 -45.43
CA ILE A 375 -16.07 -29.72 -46.00
C ILE A 375 -16.54 -28.27 -46.21
N THR A 376 -17.76 -28.09 -46.69
CA THR A 376 -18.33 -26.77 -46.96
C THR A 376 -18.56 -26.00 -45.65
N GLU A 377 -18.99 -26.68 -44.57
CA GLU A 377 -19.19 -26.06 -43.26
C GLU A 377 -17.86 -25.70 -42.58
N LEU A 378 -16.86 -26.61 -42.63
CA LEU A 378 -15.52 -26.32 -42.12
C LEU A 378 -14.84 -25.16 -42.87
N ARG A 379 -15.09 -24.99 -44.18
CA ARG A 379 -14.60 -23.81 -44.92
C ARG A 379 -15.24 -22.50 -44.44
N LYS A 380 -16.52 -22.52 -44.11
CA LYS A 380 -17.20 -21.34 -43.52
C LYS A 380 -16.63 -21.00 -42.14
N GLU A 381 -16.37 -22.03 -41.33
CA GLU A 381 -15.73 -21.86 -40.02
C GLU A 381 -14.34 -21.22 -40.17
N ILE A 382 -13.52 -21.71 -41.11
CA ILE A 382 -12.20 -21.11 -41.40
C ILE A 382 -12.34 -19.65 -41.88
N ALA A 383 -13.30 -19.35 -42.73
CA ALA A 383 -13.53 -18.00 -43.21
C ALA A 383 -13.90 -17.07 -42.04
N ALA A 384 -14.83 -17.47 -41.17
CA ALA A 384 -15.23 -16.70 -40.00
C ALA A 384 -14.07 -16.46 -39.02
N LEU A 385 -13.22 -17.46 -38.77
CA LEU A 385 -12.02 -17.32 -37.95
C LEU A 385 -10.99 -16.39 -38.63
N SER A 386 -10.83 -16.46 -39.94
CA SER A 386 -9.95 -15.57 -40.69
C SER A 386 -10.43 -14.13 -40.67
N ASP A 387 -11.74 -13.90 -40.75
CA ASP A 387 -12.34 -12.56 -40.60
C ASP A 387 -12.11 -12.00 -39.20
N ARG A 388 -12.17 -12.84 -38.15
CA ARG A 388 -11.82 -12.41 -36.78
C ARG A 388 -10.35 -12.00 -36.68
N VAL A 389 -9.43 -12.75 -37.28
CA VAL A 389 -8.00 -12.38 -37.30
C VAL A 389 -7.82 -11.05 -38.02
N ALA A 390 -8.48 -10.86 -39.17
CA ALA A 390 -8.45 -9.59 -39.90
C ALA A 390 -9.00 -8.41 -39.06
N ALA A 391 -10.11 -8.61 -38.37
CA ALA A 391 -10.70 -7.61 -37.51
C ALA A 391 -9.74 -7.21 -36.36
N ILE A 392 -9.06 -8.15 -35.71
CA ILE A 392 -8.07 -7.91 -34.68
C ILE A 392 -6.87 -7.13 -35.22
N ARG A 393 -6.36 -7.52 -36.40
CA ARG A 393 -5.22 -6.83 -37.07
C ARG A 393 -5.56 -5.39 -37.45
N ASN A 394 -6.79 -5.13 -37.86
CA ASN A 394 -7.30 -3.83 -38.27
C ASN A 394 -7.72 -2.94 -37.10
N LYS A 395 -7.65 -3.47 -35.88
CA LYS A 395 -7.98 -2.68 -34.69
C LYS A 395 -7.06 -1.46 -34.59
N GLU A 396 -7.67 -0.30 -34.42
CA GLU A 396 -6.94 0.96 -34.29
C GLU A 396 -6.64 1.24 -32.83
N TYR A 397 -5.42 1.68 -32.58
CA TYR A 397 -4.94 2.18 -31.31
C TYR A 397 -4.31 3.56 -31.54
N PRO A 398 -4.54 4.53 -30.65
CA PRO A 398 -3.98 5.89 -30.80
C PRO A 398 -2.46 5.95 -30.95
N ASN A 399 -1.77 5.02 -30.27
CA ASN A 399 -0.31 4.91 -30.24
C ASN A 399 0.26 3.85 -31.19
N LYS A 400 -0.58 3.20 -32.00
CA LYS A 400 -0.12 2.21 -32.99
C LYS A 400 0.82 2.85 -33.99
N ASN A 401 2.01 2.27 -34.11
CA ASN A 401 3.00 2.68 -35.12
C ASN A 401 3.80 1.47 -35.61
N PRO A 402 3.35 0.83 -36.70
CA PRO A 402 4.01 -0.35 -37.30
C PRO A 402 5.31 0.06 -38.00
N LYS A 403 6.31 0.46 -37.19
CA LYS A 403 7.59 0.94 -37.70
C LYS A 403 8.76 0.46 -36.87
N ILE A 404 9.84 0.06 -37.54
CA ILE A 404 11.11 -0.27 -36.91
C ILE A 404 12.18 0.67 -37.44
N ASN A 405 12.85 1.38 -36.56
CA ASN A 405 13.91 2.31 -36.86
C ASN A 405 15.28 1.70 -36.51
N VAL A 406 16.20 1.74 -37.49
CA VAL A 406 17.59 1.32 -37.31
C VAL A 406 18.49 2.47 -37.68
N LYS A 407 19.35 2.93 -36.76
CA LYS A 407 20.21 4.10 -36.99
C LYS A 407 21.52 3.76 -37.68
N GLU A 408 22.08 2.57 -37.45
CA GLU A 408 23.38 2.17 -38.00
C GLU A 408 23.36 0.81 -38.69
N MET A 409 22.91 -0.26 -38.01
CA MET A 409 23.08 -1.61 -38.51
C MET A 409 21.99 -2.55 -38.06
N MET A 410 21.49 -3.39 -38.96
CA MET A 410 20.71 -4.57 -38.66
C MET A 410 21.42 -5.78 -39.17
N TYR A 411 21.58 -6.78 -38.31
CA TYR A 411 22.30 -8.02 -38.64
C TYR A 411 21.36 -9.16 -39.07
N GLU A 412 21.93 -10.12 -39.75
CA GLU A 412 21.29 -11.39 -40.09
C GLU A 412 20.70 -12.09 -38.85
N LYS A 413 19.78 -13.05 -39.05
CA LYS A 413 19.02 -13.76 -38.01
C LYS A 413 18.11 -12.83 -37.19
N THR A 414 17.76 -11.67 -37.74
CA THR A 414 16.70 -10.83 -37.20
C THR A 414 15.40 -11.17 -37.91
N HIS A 415 14.40 -11.56 -37.13
CA HIS A 415 13.04 -11.82 -37.58
C HIS A 415 12.16 -10.61 -37.32
N ILE A 416 11.56 -10.07 -38.38
CA ILE A 416 10.77 -8.84 -38.29
C ILE A 416 9.32 -9.13 -38.67
N THR A 417 8.39 -8.63 -37.84
CA THR A 417 6.96 -8.59 -38.18
C THR A 417 6.47 -7.15 -38.03
N ILE A 418 5.89 -6.60 -39.09
CA ILE A 418 5.27 -5.26 -39.10
C ILE A 418 3.89 -5.43 -39.73
N GLY A 419 2.83 -5.17 -38.96
CA GLY A 419 1.47 -5.35 -39.42
C GLY A 419 1.16 -6.81 -39.78
N ALA A 420 0.84 -7.07 -41.04
CA ALA A 420 0.60 -8.41 -41.56
C ALA A 420 1.83 -9.07 -42.20
N SER A 421 2.86 -8.33 -42.47
CA SER A 421 4.05 -8.75 -43.17
C SER A 421 5.14 -9.28 -42.24
N THR A 422 5.81 -10.33 -42.60
CA THR A 422 6.89 -10.98 -41.84
C THR A 422 8.05 -11.30 -42.78
N GLU A 423 9.27 -11.02 -42.33
CA GLU A 423 10.49 -11.26 -43.10
C GLU A 423 11.66 -11.65 -42.20
N ASP A 424 12.50 -12.54 -42.68
CA ASP A 424 13.79 -12.87 -42.06
C ASP A 424 14.90 -12.05 -42.75
N VAL A 425 15.66 -11.33 -41.96
CA VAL A 425 16.81 -10.58 -42.48
C VAL A 425 17.95 -11.56 -42.81
N THR A 426 18.16 -11.78 -44.10
CA THR A 426 19.17 -12.70 -44.62
C THR A 426 20.52 -12.07 -44.91
N GLU A 427 20.54 -10.75 -45.10
CA GLU A 427 21.74 -9.97 -45.33
C GLU A 427 21.79 -8.75 -44.40
N GLN A 428 23.00 -8.35 -44.03
CA GLN A 428 23.21 -7.20 -43.19
C GLN A 428 22.70 -5.92 -43.85
N ILE A 429 21.86 -5.16 -43.15
CA ILE A 429 21.32 -3.87 -43.60
C ILE A 429 22.05 -2.77 -42.90
N SER A 430 22.73 -1.89 -43.64
CA SER A 430 23.49 -0.76 -43.13
C SER A 430 22.79 0.56 -43.42
N GLY A 431 23.06 1.58 -42.59
CA GLY A 431 22.53 2.91 -42.73
C GLY A 431 21.34 3.23 -41.86
N SER A 432 20.93 4.47 -41.89
CA SER A 432 19.85 4.99 -41.07
C SER A 432 18.51 4.82 -41.81
N ASN A 433 17.74 3.83 -41.42
CA ASN A 433 16.51 3.40 -42.08
C ASN A 433 15.32 3.36 -41.15
N SER A 434 14.15 3.70 -41.67
CA SER A 434 12.84 3.34 -41.12
C SER A 434 12.23 2.22 -41.96
N ILE A 435 11.80 1.14 -41.34
CA ILE A 435 11.17 -0.01 -41.97
C ILE A 435 9.68 0.05 -41.67
N ILE A 436 8.86 0.08 -42.73
CA ILE A 436 7.39 0.10 -42.65
C ILE A 436 6.79 -0.97 -43.52
N GLU A 437 5.52 -1.29 -43.27
CA GLU A 437 4.79 -2.20 -44.14
C GLU A 437 4.49 -1.58 -45.51
N ASN A 438 4.68 -2.33 -46.61
CA ASN A 438 4.27 -1.92 -47.92
C ASN A 438 2.84 -2.42 -48.20
N THR A 439 1.88 -1.52 -48.05
CA THR A 439 0.44 -1.88 -48.20
C THR A 439 0.00 -2.12 -49.62
N ILE A 440 0.80 -1.72 -50.63
CA ILE A 440 0.46 -1.90 -52.07
C ILE A 440 0.87 -3.29 -52.55
N THR A 441 2.11 -3.68 -52.31
CA THR A 441 2.69 -4.91 -52.88
C THR A 441 2.93 -6.01 -51.86
N GLY A 442 2.72 -5.71 -50.59
CA GLY A 442 3.11 -6.55 -49.45
C GLY A 442 4.61 -6.47 -49.16
N GLY A 443 5.04 -7.06 -48.04
CA GLY A 443 6.41 -7.00 -47.57
C GLY A 443 6.75 -5.67 -46.94
N PHE A 444 8.04 -5.26 -46.94
CA PHE A 444 8.52 -4.04 -46.28
C PHE A 444 9.00 -2.99 -47.27
N ARG A 445 8.93 -1.72 -46.80
CA ARG A 445 9.62 -0.59 -47.41
C ARG A 445 10.71 -0.11 -46.48
N TYR A 446 11.90 0.10 -47.03
CA TYR A 446 13.03 0.71 -46.39
C TYR A 446 13.10 2.18 -46.85
N VAL A 447 12.80 3.09 -45.94
CA VAL A 447 12.76 4.53 -46.21
C VAL A 447 13.82 5.27 -45.40
N PRO A 448 14.24 6.47 -45.77
CA PRO A 448 15.14 7.29 -44.95
C PRO A 448 14.59 7.41 -43.51
N PHE A 449 15.49 7.42 -42.54
CA PHE A 449 15.14 7.48 -41.14
C PHE A 449 14.17 8.63 -40.80
N THR A 450 13.09 8.29 -40.13
CA THR A 450 12.13 9.23 -39.55
C THR A 450 11.85 8.84 -38.10
N SER A 451 11.81 9.84 -37.20
CA SER A 451 11.53 9.60 -35.79
C SER A 451 10.23 8.81 -35.57
N LEU A 452 10.15 8.02 -34.48
CA LEU A 452 8.92 7.32 -34.11
C LEU A 452 7.73 8.25 -33.79
N PHE A 453 7.94 9.56 -33.70
CA PHE A 453 6.83 10.52 -33.63
C PHE A 453 6.05 10.66 -34.95
N VAL A 454 6.70 10.39 -36.08
CA VAL A 454 6.02 10.30 -37.38
C VAL A 454 5.46 8.91 -37.57
N LYS A 455 4.16 8.79 -37.80
CA LYS A 455 3.52 7.48 -37.94
C LYS A 455 3.89 6.83 -39.28
N ALA A 456 3.98 5.50 -39.30
CA ALA A 456 4.22 4.74 -40.53
C ALA A 456 3.13 4.99 -41.59
N ALA A 457 1.87 5.16 -41.16
CA ALA A 457 0.75 5.45 -42.06
C ALA A 457 0.93 6.77 -42.82
N ASP A 458 1.43 7.82 -42.14
CA ASP A 458 1.67 9.13 -42.77
C ASP A 458 2.76 9.05 -43.86
N ILE A 459 3.81 8.26 -43.56
CA ILE A 459 4.91 8.03 -44.48
C ILE A 459 4.41 7.25 -45.74
N GLU A 460 3.67 6.18 -45.52
CA GLU A 460 3.13 5.35 -46.59
C GLU A 460 2.17 6.17 -47.47
N GLN A 461 1.29 6.98 -46.87
CA GLN A 461 0.37 7.83 -47.60
C GLN A 461 1.10 8.89 -48.46
N SER A 462 2.18 9.47 -47.95
CA SER A 462 3.02 10.43 -48.72
C SER A 462 3.61 9.75 -49.96
N ILE A 463 4.16 8.52 -49.79
CA ILE A 463 4.75 7.77 -50.92
C ILE A 463 3.70 7.41 -51.94
N ILE A 464 2.50 6.97 -51.53
CA ILE A 464 1.40 6.65 -52.43
C ILE A 464 1.00 7.91 -53.25
N SER A 465 0.85 9.05 -52.60
CA SER A 465 0.49 10.31 -53.22
C SER A 465 1.54 10.76 -54.28
N GLU A 466 2.82 10.58 -53.97
CA GLU A 466 3.92 10.87 -54.92
C GLU A 466 3.88 9.95 -56.14
N LEU A 467 3.64 8.64 -55.94
CA LEU A 467 3.52 7.66 -57.01
C LEU A 467 2.32 7.94 -57.93
N GLU A 468 1.19 8.36 -57.39
CA GLU A 468 0.01 8.76 -58.15
C GLU A 468 0.27 10.00 -58.99
N GLN A 469 0.95 11.03 -58.40
CA GLN A 469 1.34 12.24 -59.16
C GLN A 469 2.29 11.93 -60.32
N VAL A 470 3.29 11.06 -60.11
CA VAL A 470 4.21 10.63 -61.17
C VAL A 470 3.44 9.91 -62.25
N SER A 471 2.50 8.99 -61.91
CA SER A 471 1.70 8.26 -62.91
C SER A 471 0.77 9.18 -63.70
N LEU A 472 0.23 10.23 -63.12
CA LEU A 472 -0.58 11.26 -63.78
C LEU A 472 0.28 12.11 -64.74
N ASN A 473 1.49 12.49 -64.32
CA ASN A 473 2.41 13.27 -65.15
C ASN A 473 2.92 12.42 -66.36
N CYS A 474 3.15 11.14 -66.20
CA CYS A 474 3.52 10.21 -67.30
C CYS A 474 2.38 9.99 -68.30
N ARG A 475 1.11 10.15 -67.90
CA ARG A 475 -0.07 10.02 -68.81
C ARG A 475 -0.32 11.33 -69.60
N HIS A 476 0.30 12.46 -69.23
CA HIS A 476 0.12 13.77 -69.86
C HIS A 476 1.34 14.21 -70.70
N GLN A 477 2.33 13.35 -70.91
CA GLN A 477 3.35 13.59 -71.94
C GLN A 477 2.88 13.00 -73.26
N PRO A 478 2.73 13.81 -74.35
CA PRO A 478 2.20 13.39 -75.64
C PRO A 478 3.15 12.45 -76.37
#